data_ce9b96eecf54705bf31da371ace38c84
#
_entry.id   ce9b96eecf54705bf31da371ace38c84
#
_cell.length_a   1.000
_cell.length_b   1.000
_cell.length_c   1.000
_cell.angle_alpha   90.00
_cell.angle_beta   90.00
_cell.angle_gamma   90.00
#
_symmetry.space_group_name_H-M   'P 1'
#
loop_
_entity.id
_entity.type
_entity.pdbx_description
1 polymer ?
#
loop_
_entity_poly.entity_id
_entity_poly.type
_entity_poly.pdbx_seq_one_letter_code
_entity_poly.pdbx_strand_id
1 'polypeptide(L)'
;MESNLVQAVVAVLAVLLISMQCGRALWYVMWRPYAVAWWFRQQGIQGPPYKILFGSLPEIRRLLISGRANALDAGCHNYASLVQPFFQKWASDYGKTFLYWLGPIPAICSTDMTIVKQVLGDRTHLFQKDYLNPKFEIILGKGLIFVNGDDWKRHRRVVHPVFNQEKLVSMSAMASECAQQMMERWFAKIKNGNDHQAETDMLGDFDELTLTVIARVIYGENNQDARDIFQLLQEVRDLTISSFLDPPIPWFRYLPTRRNRRSRQLDNFVTSKIRRLIHERLARKDTEGGYGDDVLGVTVKAWSESGTLSVQEIIGECKTFLAAGQDTGANLLTWAMFLLSSYPEWQEKVREEVLRECPDSIEVHSVEAMGKLKLLNMTLLETLRLYNPVPFLLRKTAKDTILADIRVPKGTTITIPIAMLHRDEDIWGADANAFNPMRFESVASRAHPNALLSFSLNRLHHHSAGNDLVQDGFC
;
A
#
# COMPACT_ATOMS: atom_id res chain seq x y z
N MET A 1 -31.33 -43.14 32.88
CA MET A 1 -31.69 -41.82 33.48
C MET A 1 -30.51 -40.87 33.44
N GLU A 2 -29.30 -41.27 33.80
CA GLU A 2 -28.09 -40.39 33.79
C GLU A 2 -27.75 -39.80 32.42
N SER A 3 -27.84 -40.57 31.32
CA SER A 3 -27.57 -40.10 29.96
C SER A 3 -28.50 -38.95 29.54
N ASN A 4 -29.78 -39.01 29.89
CA ASN A 4 -30.71 -37.95 29.54
C ASN A 4 -30.51 -36.68 30.37
N LEU A 5 -30.04 -36.82 31.61
CA LEU A 5 -29.71 -35.70 32.49
C LEU A 5 -28.45 -34.95 31.94
N VAL A 6 -27.42 -35.72 31.56
CA VAL A 6 -26.21 -35.15 30.95
C VAL A 6 -26.53 -34.43 29.65
N GLN A 7 -27.34 -35.01 28.77
CA GLN A 7 -27.77 -34.36 27.53
C GLN A 7 -28.57 -33.06 27.80
N ALA A 8 -29.47 -33.07 28.78
CA ALA A 8 -30.20 -31.86 29.14
C ALA A 8 -29.29 -30.76 29.68
N VAL A 9 -28.31 -31.09 30.54
CA VAL A 9 -27.33 -30.13 31.06
C VAL A 9 -26.50 -29.55 29.94
N VAL A 10 -25.99 -30.40 29.01
CA VAL A 10 -25.22 -29.95 27.85
C VAL A 10 -26.05 -29.01 26.95
N ALA A 11 -27.32 -29.34 26.73
CA ALA A 11 -28.21 -28.49 25.93
C ALA A 11 -28.44 -27.12 26.60
N VAL A 12 -28.68 -27.08 27.91
CA VAL A 12 -28.84 -25.82 28.67
C VAL A 12 -27.55 -24.98 28.60
N LEU A 13 -26.40 -25.59 28.82
CA LEU A 13 -25.12 -24.88 28.71
C LEU A 13 -24.87 -24.34 27.29
N ALA A 14 -25.22 -25.09 26.27
CA ALA A 14 -25.09 -24.65 24.87
C ALA A 14 -26.02 -23.44 24.59
N VAL A 15 -27.27 -23.48 25.06
CA VAL A 15 -28.23 -22.36 24.94
C VAL A 15 -27.70 -21.10 25.66
N LEU A 16 -27.16 -21.27 26.88
CA LEU A 16 -26.60 -20.16 27.65
C LEU A 16 -25.38 -19.55 26.94
N LEU A 17 -24.50 -20.38 26.42
CA LEU A 17 -23.33 -19.92 25.63
C LEU A 17 -23.77 -19.17 24.38
N ILE A 18 -24.73 -19.69 23.62
CA ILE A 18 -25.28 -19.03 22.43
C ILE A 18 -25.92 -17.70 22.81
N SER A 19 -26.74 -17.67 23.86
CA SER A 19 -27.40 -16.43 24.32
C SER A 19 -26.38 -15.38 24.74
N MET A 20 -25.34 -15.78 25.47
CA MET A 20 -24.24 -14.88 25.87
C MET A 20 -23.46 -14.35 24.63
N GLN A 21 -23.18 -15.19 23.65
CA GLN A 21 -22.50 -14.75 22.41
C GLN A 21 -23.39 -13.81 21.59
N CYS A 22 -24.68 -14.10 21.48
CA CYS A 22 -25.64 -13.22 20.83
C CYS A 22 -25.75 -11.87 21.56
N GLY A 23 -25.82 -11.88 22.88
CA GLY A 23 -25.84 -10.67 23.71
C GLY A 23 -24.57 -9.81 23.50
N ARG A 24 -23.39 -10.47 23.47
CA ARG A 24 -22.11 -9.80 23.17
C ARG A 24 -22.10 -9.20 21.75
N ALA A 25 -22.58 -9.93 20.77
CA ALA A 25 -22.66 -9.47 19.39
C ALA A 25 -23.60 -8.27 19.24
N LEU A 26 -24.77 -8.34 19.86
CA LEU A 26 -25.74 -7.23 19.89
C LEU A 26 -25.16 -5.99 20.59
N TRP A 27 -24.53 -6.18 21.76
CA TRP A 27 -23.85 -5.08 22.46
C TRP A 27 -22.76 -4.44 21.58
N TYR A 28 -21.94 -5.26 20.93
CA TYR A 28 -20.84 -4.79 20.06
C TYR A 28 -21.35 -3.99 18.85
N VAL A 29 -22.48 -4.40 18.26
CA VAL A 29 -23.02 -3.79 17.04
C VAL A 29 -23.96 -2.61 17.35
N MET A 30 -24.72 -2.68 18.44
CA MET A 30 -25.75 -1.68 18.73
C MET A 30 -25.31 -0.64 19.76
N TRP A 31 -24.85 -1.07 20.94
CA TRP A 31 -24.61 -0.16 22.09
C TRP A 31 -23.21 0.44 22.11
N ARG A 32 -22.20 -0.39 21.89
CA ARG A 32 -20.80 0.05 21.95
C ARG A 32 -20.51 1.23 21.01
N PRO A 33 -20.95 1.23 19.73
CA PRO A 33 -20.69 2.36 18.84
C PRO A 33 -21.28 3.68 19.33
N TYR A 34 -22.50 3.68 19.88
CA TYR A 34 -23.10 4.89 20.43
C TYR A 34 -22.35 5.40 21.66
N ALA A 35 -21.94 4.51 22.57
CA ALA A 35 -21.14 4.87 23.73
C ALA A 35 -19.78 5.46 23.32
N VAL A 36 -19.11 4.86 22.34
CA VAL A 36 -17.85 5.36 21.80
C VAL A 36 -18.02 6.71 21.07
N ALA A 37 -19.11 6.86 20.29
CA ALA A 37 -19.44 8.14 19.65
C ALA A 37 -19.68 9.24 20.68
N TRP A 38 -20.44 8.95 21.74
CA TRP A 38 -20.68 9.89 22.83
C TRP A 38 -19.36 10.28 23.51
N TRP A 39 -18.49 9.32 23.82
CA TRP A 39 -17.21 9.59 24.44
C TRP A 39 -16.28 10.49 23.57
N PHE A 40 -16.20 10.26 22.27
CA PHE A 40 -15.42 11.12 21.39
C PHE A 40 -16.00 12.53 21.28
N ARG A 41 -17.34 12.65 21.29
CA ARG A 41 -18.02 13.96 21.30
C ARG A 41 -17.66 14.80 22.54
N GLN A 42 -17.52 14.16 23.72
CA GLN A 42 -17.08 14.86 24.94
C GLN A 42 -15.66 15.42 24.84
N GLN A 43 -14.86 14.91 23.91
CA GLN A 43 -13.52 15.35 23.62
C GLN A 43 -13.45 16.30 22.39
N GLY A 44 -14.61 16.76 21.89
CA GLY A 44 -14.68 17.64 20.73
C GLY A 44 -14.57 16.94 19.37
N ILE A 45 -14.43 15.61 19.34
CA ILE A 45 -14.32 14.85 18.08
C ILE A 45 -15.71 14.48 17.59
N GLN A 46 -16.10 15.07 16.48
CA GLN A 46 -17.37 14.82 15.81
C GLN A 46 -17.18 14.00 14.53
N GLY A 47 -18.28 13.63 13.88
CA GLY A 47 -18.26 12.91 12.62
C GLY A 47 -19.64 12.40 12.21
N PRO A 48 -19.73 11.70 11.04
CA PRO A 48 -20.98 11.16 10.56
C PRO A 48 -21.58 10.18 11.57
N PRO A 49 -22.93 10.19 11.72
CA PRO A 49 -23.60 9.34 12.68
C PRO A 49 -23.42 7.85 12.34
N TYR A 50 -23.28 7.04 13.38
CA TYR A 50 -23.24 5.60 13.24
C TYR A 50 -24.55 5.05 12.68
N LYS A 51 -24.47 4.23 11.64
CA LYS A 51 -25.59 3.43 11.13
C LYS A 51 -25.38 1.98 11.53
N ILE A 52 -26.36 1.36 12.16
CA ILE A 52 -26.27 -0.01 12.69
C ILE A 52 -25.74 -0.96 11.63
N LEU A 53 -24.75 -1.80 11.97
CA LEU A 53 -24.04 -2.77 11.14
C LEU A 53 -23.14 -2.13 10.06
N PHE A 54 -23.59 -1.10 9.37
CA PHE A 54 -22.94 -0.57 8.19
C PHE A 54 -21.96 0.59 8.49
N GLY A 55 -22.16 1.27 9.62
CA GLY A 55 -21.39 2.47 9.93
C GLY A 55 -21.52 3.56 8.86
N SER A 56 -20.41 4.08 8.37
CA SER A 56 -20.37 5.11 7.32
C SER A 56 -20.34 4.56 5.89
N LEU A 57 -20.28 3.23 5.69
CA LEU A 57 -20.16 2.61 4.37
C LEU A 57 -21.24 3.03 3.34
N PRO A 58 -22.54 3.17 3.71
CA PRO A 58 -23.54 3.63 2.74
C PRO A 58 -23.27 5.04 2.22
N GLU A 59 -22.78 5.93 3.05
CA GLU A 59 -22.43 7.29 2.64
C GLU A 59 -21.15 7.30 1.80
N ILE A 60 -20.13 6.55 2.20
CA ILE A 60 -18.90 6.33 1.40
C ILE A 60 -19.27 5.87 -0.01
N ARG A 61 -20.12 4.83 -0.11
CA ARG A 61 -20.57 4.30 -1.41
C ARG A 61 -21.26 5.35 -2.26
N ARG A 62 -22.19 6.10 -1.66
CA ARG A 62 -22.92 7.18 -2.37
C ARG A 62 -21.97 8.23 -2.91
N LEU A 63 -21.03 8.69 -2.08
CA LEU A 63 -20.07 9.74 -2.46
C LEU A 63 -19.06 9.25 -3.51
N LEU A 64 -18.60 8.00 -3.44
CA LEU A 64 -17.75 7.41 -4.47
C LEU A 64 -18.45 7.31 -5.84
N ILE A 65 -19.74 6.94 -5.85
CA ILE A 65 -20.52 6.86 -7.10
C ILE A 65 -20.72 8.26 -7.68
N SER A 66 -21.08 9.24 -6.86
CA SER A 66 -21.25 10.62 -7.33
C SER A 66 -19.93 11.28 -7.73
N GLY A 67 -18.83 10.98 -7.04
CA GLY A 67 -17.50 11.48 -7.38
C GLY A 67 -17.01 10.98 -8.75
N ARG A 68 -17.26 9.74 -9.09
CA ARG A 68 -16.89 9.17 -10.41
C ARG A 68 -17.62 9.80 -11.59
N ALA A 69 -18.76 10.44 -11.36
CA ALA A 69 -19.50 11.15 -12.40
C ALA A 69 -18.89 12.51 -12.77
N ASN A 70 -17.97 13.02 -11.94
CA ASN A 70 -17.31 14.30 -12.16
C ASN A 70 -15.97 14.06 -12.87
N ALA A 71 -15.85 14.52 -14.10
CA ALA A 71 -14.55 14.58 -14.77
C ALA A 71 -13.71 15.70 -14.12
N LEU A 72 -12.42 15.43 -13.87
CA LEU A 72 -11.48 16.49 -13.53
C LEU A 72 -11.08 17.22 -14.80
N ASP A 73 -11.00 18.55 -14.71
CA ASP A 73 -10.35 19.34 -15.74
C ASP A 73 -8.87 18.97 -15.84
N ALA A 74 -8.31 18.92 -17.06
CA ALA A 74 -6.94 18.46 -17.30
C ALA A 74 -5.88 19.25 -16.51
N GLY A 75 -6.16 20.51 -16.16
CA GLY A 75 -5.31 21.34 -15.30
C GLY A 75 -5.55 21.18 -13.80
N CYS A 76 -6.56 20.41 -13.38
CA CYS A 76 -6.89 20.23 -11.98
C CYS A 76 -6.30 18.93 -11.43
N HIS A 77 -5.26 19.02 -10.60
CA HIS A 77 -4.61 17.84 -10.00
C HIS A 77 -5.26 17.38 -8.70
N ASN A 78 -6.42 17.90 -8.30
CA ASN A 78 -7.13 17.48 -7.08
C ASN A 78 -7.91 16.17 -7.26
N TYR A 79 -7.22 15.06 -7.50
CA TYR A 79 -7.85 13.75 -7.62
C TYR A 79 -8.43 13.23 -6.29
N ALA A 80 -8.07 13.83 -5.15
CA ALA A 80 -8.60 13.42 -3.85
C ALA A 80 -10.14 13.53 -3.79
N SER A 81 -10.71 14.50 -4.53
CA SER A 81 -12.16 14.65 -4.69
C SER A 81 -12.84 13.47 -5.41
N LEU A 82 -12.10 12.73 -6.23
CA LEU A 82 -12.60 11.54 -6.93
C LEU A 82 -12.37 10.24 -6.13
N VAL A 83 -11.19 10.12 -5.51
CA VAL A 83 -10.76 8.89 -4.83
C VAL A 83 -11.28 8.84 -3.39
N GLN A 84 -11.35 9.99 -2.72
CA GLN A 84 -11.72 10.11 -1.30
C GLN A 84 -12.72 11.25 -1.04
N PRO A 85 -13.80 11.39 -1.82
CA PRO A 85 -14.76 12.49 -1.69
C PRO A 85 -15.40 12.53 -0.31
N PHE A 86 -15.54 11.39 0.34
CA PHE A 86 -16.09 11.27 1.68
C PHE A 86 -15.18 11.86 2.75
N PHE A 87 -13.87 11.70 2.67
CA PHE A 87 -12.94 12.32 3.62
C PHE A 87 -12.89 13.84 3.44
N GLN A 88 -12.90 14.34 2.21
CA GLN A 88 -12.97 15.76 1.94
C GLN A 88 -14.24 16.38 2.52
N LYS A 89 -15.40 15.76 2.26
CA LYS A 89 -16.67 16.22 2.79
C LYS A 89 -16.65 16.26 4.33
N TRP A 90 -16.21 15.18 4.97
CA TRP A 90 -16.21 15.10 6.42
C TRP A 90 -15.16 16.02 7.06
N ALA A 91 -14.04 16.26 6.42
CA ALA A 91 -13.07 17.27 6.87
C ALA A 91 -13.65 18.70 6.79
N SER A 92 -14.44 19.00 5.76
CA SER A 92 -15.17 20.28 5.66
C SER A 92 -16.25 20.40 6.74
N ASP A 93 -16.99 19.32 7.03
CA ASP A 93 -18.11 19.33 7.97
C ASP A 93 -17.65 19.30 9.46
N TYR A 94 -16.53 18.62 9.76
CA TYR A 94 -16.13 18.29 11.14
C TYR A 94 -14.69 18.72 11.51
N GLY A 95 -13.91 19.26 10.56
CA GLY A 95 -12.53 19.69 10.78
C GLY A 95 -11.47 18.65 10.46
N LYS A 96 -10.20 18.98 10.76
CA LYS A 96 -9.02 18.17 10.42
C LYS A 96 -8.99 16.78 11.07
N THR A 97 -9.72 16.59 12.17
CA THR A 97 -9.79 15.32 12.91
C THR A 97 -11.25 14.97 13.20
N PHE A 98 -11.70 13.84 12.70
CA PHE A 98 -13.09 13.40 12.83
C PHE A 98 -13.23 11.90 13.01
N LEU A 99 -14.34 11.48 13.65
CA LEU A 99 -14.72 10.08 13.83
C LEU A 99 -15.59 9.60 12.67
N TYR A 100 -15.30 8.42 12.12
CA TYR A 100 -16.18 7.72 11.19
C TYR A 100 -16.24 6.23 11.52
N TRP A 101 -17.02 5.44 10.77
CA TRP A 101 -17.33 4.07 11.15
C TRP A 101 -17.10 3.09 10.00
N LEU A 102 -16.24 2.11 10.23
CA LEU A 102 -16.05 0.96 9.34
C LEU A 102 -16.90 -0.21 9.89
N GLY A 103 -18.21 -0.26 9.53
CA GLY A 103 -19.15 -1.08 10.24
C GLY A 103 -19.23 -0.65 11.72
N PRO A 104 -19.12 -1.58 12.69
CA PRO A 104 -19.13 -1.25 14.11
C PRO A 104 -17.77 -0.79 14.67
N ILE A 105 -16.73 -0.72 13.83
CA ILE A 105 -15.39 -0.33 14.24
C ILE A 105 -15.24 1.18 14.16
N PRO A 106 -14.89 1.88 15.26
CA PRO A 106 -14.59 3.30 15.22
C PRO A 106 -13.29 3.56 14.48
N ALA A 107 -13.27 4.62 13.68
CA ALA A 107 -12.10 5.07 12.97
C ALA A 107 -11.95 6.59 13.08
N ILE A 108 -10.78 7.07 13.45
CA ILE A 108 -10.41 8.47 13.47
C ILE A 108 -9.64 8.76 12.20
N CYS A 109 -10.09 9.72 11.41
CA CYS A 109 -9.34 10.29 10.30
C CYS A 109 -8.71 11.60 10.75
N SER A 110 -7.43 11.82 10.45
CA SER A 110 -6.77 13.07 10.79
C SER A 110 -5.73 13.49 9.77
N THR A 111 -5.73 14.78 9.46
CA THR A 111 -4.66 15.49 8.73
C THR A 111 -3.78 16.33 9.66
N ASP A 112 -4.00 16.28 10.97
CA ASP A 112 -3.16 16.97 11.94
C ASP A 112 -1.75 16.35 11.99
N MET A 113 -0.73 17.16 11.71
CA MET A 113 0.66 16.70 11.65
C MET A 113 1.20 16.22 12.99
N THR A 114 0.65 16.66 14.13
CA THR A 114 1.00 16.18 15.46
C THR A 114 0.58 14.73 15.62
N ILE A 115 -0.68 14.44 15.23
CA ILE A 115 -1.24 13.09 15.23
C ILE A 115 -0.49 12.19 14.23
N VAL A 116 -0.26 12.69 13.01
CA VAL A 116 0.47 11.94 11.97
C VAL A 116 1.85 11.52 12.45
N LYS A 117 2.63 12.46 13.04
CA LYS A 117 3.96 12.17 13.58
C LYS A 117 3.92 11.17 14.72
N GLN A 118 2.98 11.32 15.66
CA GLN A 118 2.84 10.40 16.77
C GLN A 118 2.52 8.98 16.32
N VAL A 119 1.60 8.83 15.35
CA VAL A 119 1.16 7.53 14.85
C VAL A 119 2.23 6.83 14.02
N LEU A 120 2.86 7.55 13.08
CA LEU A 120 3.85 6.96 12.17
C LEU A 120 5.25 6.86 12.79
N GLY A 121 5.56 7.71 13.77
CA GLY A 121 6.81 7.68 14.53
C GLY A 121 6.81 6.71 15.71
N ASP A 122 5.72 5.97 15.92
CA ASP A 122 5.57 5.07 17.07
C ASP A 122 6.56 3.91 17.05
N ARG A 123 7.44 3.85 18.04
CA ARG A 123 8.38 2.75 18.28
C ARG A 123 7.90 1.77 19.35
N THR A 124 6.78 2.04 19.99
CA THR A 124 6.25 1.25 21.12
C THR A 124 5.24 0.22 20.66
N HIS A 125 4.98 0.15 19.35
CA HIS A 125 4.01 -0.76 18.72
C HIS A 125 2.56 -0.56 19.22
N LEU A 126 2.24 0.67 19.65
CA LEU A 126 0.88 1.07 20.03
C LEU A 126 -0.05 1.15 18.82
N PHE A 127 0.49 1.62 17.69
CA PHE A 127 -0.25 1.80 16.45
C PHE A 127 0.16 0.73 15.45
N GLN A 128 -0.53 -0.40 15.51
CA GLN A 128 -0.23 -1.57 14.68
C GLN A 128 -0.77 -1.40 13.26
N LYS A 129 -0.05 -1.95 12.30
CA LYS A 129 -0.54 -2.13 10.93
C LYS A 129 -1.69 -3.14 10.95
N ASP A 130 -2.77 -2.86 10.24
CA ASP A 130 -3.91 -3.77 10.13
C ASP A 130 -4.56 -3.65 8.75
N TYR A 131 -5.20 -4.72 8.30
CA TYR A 131 -5.99 -4.69 7.08
C TYR A 131 -7.37 -4.10 7.37
N LEU A 132 -7.84 -3.19 6.52
CA LEU A 132 -9.24 -2.72 6.56
C LEU A 132 -10.23 -3.88 6.40
N ASN A 133 -9.89 -4.79 5.52
CA ASN A 133 -10.69 -5.96 5.20
C ASN A 133 -9.74 -7.17 5.18
N PRO A 134 -10.02 -8.24 5.92
CA PRO A 134 -9.20 -9.46 5.91
C PRO A 134 -8.98 -10.10 4.53
N LYS A 135 -9.77 -9.72 3.52
CA LYS A 135 -9.55 -10.18 2.14
C LYS A 135 -8.30 -9.61 1.51
N PHE A 136 -7.82 -8.44 1.96
CA PHE A 136 -6.55 -7.91 1.51
C PHE A 136 -5.35 -8.79 1.92
N GLU A 137 -5.49 -9.58 2.99
CA GLU A 137 -4.48 -10.58 3.36
C GLU A 137 -4.23 -11.62 2.25
N ILE A 138 -5.26 -11.94 1.46
CA ILE A 138 -5.13 -12.88 0.33
C ILE A 138 -4.22 -12.30 -0.75
N ILE A 139 -4.33 -11.00 -1.03
CA ILE A 139 -3.57 -10.30 -2.06
C ILE A 139 -2.17 -9.97 -1.57
N LEU A 140 -2.10 -9.34 -0.40
CA LEU A 140 -0.89 -8.71 0.11
C LEU A 140 -0.05 -9.66 0.97
N GLY A 141 -0.61 -10.81 1.39
CA GLY A 141 0.07 -11.74 2.30
C GLY A 141 0.38 -11.14 3.68
N LYS A 142 0.87 -11.95 4.60
CA LYS A 142 1.42 -11.53 5.89
C LYS A 142 2.94 -11.36 5.80
N GLY A 143 3.38 -10.52 4.88
CA GLY A 143 4.79 -10.18 4.74
C GLY A 143 5.15 -8.87 5.46
N LEU A 144 6.34 -8.38 5.19
CA LEU A 144 7.02 -7.27 5.88
C LEU A 144 6.14 -6.00 6.03
N ILE A 145 5.27 -5.70 5.06
CA ILE A 145 4.39 -4.51 5.12
C ILE A 145 3.34 -4.63 6.23
N PHE A 146 2.90 -5.85 6.58
CA PHE A 146 1.76 -6.04 7.49
C PHE A 146 2.11 -6.70 8.83
N VAL A 147 3.29 -7.31 8.97
CA VAL A 147 3.74 -7.81 10.27
C VAL A 147 4.14 -6.66 11.19
N ASN A 148 4.04 -6.89 12.51
CA ASN A 148 4.27 -5.88 13.53
C ASN A 148 5.30 -6.37 14.55
N GLY A 149 5.88 -5.45 15.32
CA GLY A 149 6.71 -5.76 16.48
C GLY A 149 7.95 -6.60 16.15
N ASP A 150 8.15 -7.66 16.92
CA ASP A 150 9.32 -8.55 16.78
C ASP A 150 9.25 -9.42 15.52
N ASP A 151 8.03 -9.73 15.03
CA ASP A 151 7.86 -10.39 13.73
C ASP A 151 8.38 -9.49 12.61
N TRP A 152 8.08 -8.19 12.65
CA TRP A 152 8.60 -7.25 11.67
C TRP A 152 10.13 -7.17 11.70
N LYS A 153 10.74 -7.13 12.88
CA LYS A 153 12.22 -7.13 13.02
C LYS A 153 12.83 -8.42 12.44
N ARG A 154 12.18 -9.55 12.67
CA ARG A 154 12.60 -10.86 12.18
C ARG A 154 12.55 -10.93 10.66
N HIS A 155 11.41 -10.58 10.07
CA HIS A 155 11.21 -10.53 8.61
C HIS A 155 12.18 -9.54 7.94
N ARG A 156 12.31 -8.32 8.49
CA ARG A 156 13.23 -7.31 7.96
C ARG A 156 14.68 -7.79 7.95
N ARG A 157 15.13 -8.45 9.02
CA ARG A 157 16.50 -8.99 9.11
C ARG A 157 16.79 -9.99 8.00
N VAL A 158 15.84 -10.84 7.67
CA VAL A 158 15.98 -11.86 6.62
C VAL A 158 16.01 -11.22 5.24
N VAL A 159 15.14 -10.25 4.98
CA VAL A 159 14.95 -9.68 3.64
C VAL A 159 15.95 -8.55 3.33
N HIS A 160 16.41 -7.80 4.34
CA HIS A 160 17.29 -6.64 4.17
C HIS A 160 18.53 -6.89 3.29
N PRO A 161 19.22 -8.05 3.35
CA PRO A 161 20.40 -8.30 2.51
C PRO A 161 20.14 -8.27 1.00
N VAL A 162 18.89 -8.51 0.56
CA VAL A 162 18.51 -8.42 -0.86
C VAL A 162 18.52 -6.98 -1.36
N PHE A 163 18.37 -6.00 -0.48
CA PHE A 163 18.29 -4.58 -0.80
C PHE A 163 19.55 -3.81 -0.35
N ASN A 164 20.70 -4.47 -0.28
CA ASN A 164 21.96 -3.78 -0.06
C ASN A 164 22.38 -2.96 -1.31
N GLN A 165 23.33 -2.05 -1.16
CA GLN A 165 23.73 -1.12 -2.23
C GLN A 165 24.19 -1.85 -3.50
N GLU A 166 24.97 -2.92 -3.37
CA GLU A 166 25.48 -3.72 -4.49
C GLU A 166 24.33 -4.35 -5.29
N LYS A 167 23.37 -4.95 -4.57
CA LYS A 167 22.18 -5.55 -5.20
C LYS A 167 21.27 -4.49 -5.84
N LEU A 168 21.17 -3.29 -5.24
CA LEU A 168 20.43 -2.19 -5.84
C LEU A 168 21.01 -1.72 -7.18
N VAL A 169 22.34 -1.68 -7.31
CA VAL A 169 23.00 -1.39 -8.59
C VAL A 169 22.64 -2.46 -9.63
N SER A 170 22.70 -3.74 -9.23
CA SER A 170 22.30 -4.84 -10.11
C SER A 170 20.81 -4.75 -10.52
N MET A 171 19.94 -4.41 -9.58
CA MET A 171 18.50 -4.20 -9.87
C MET A 171 18.28 -3.00 -10.82
N SER A 172 19.06 -1.92 -10.67
CA SER A 172 19.00 -0.78 -11.58
C SER A 172 19.38 -1.15 -13.02
N ALA A 173 20.46 -1.91 -13.20
CA ALA A 173 20.86 -2.41 -14.51
C ALA A 173 19.77 -3.29 -15.14
N MET A 174 19.20 -4.20 -14.36
CA MET A 174 18.09 -5.06 -14.78
C MET A 174 16.84 -4.25 -15.16
N ALA A 175 16.49 -3.24 -14.37
CA ALA A 175 15.35 -2.37 -14.67
C ALA A 175 15.54 -1.60 -15.97
N SER A 176 16.76 -1.14 -16.23
CA SER A 176 17.11 -0.46 -17.46
C SER A 176 17.03 -1.37 -18.69
N GLU A 177 17.52 -2.61 -18.60
CA GLU A 177 17.34 -3.61 -19.66
C GLU A 177 15.85 -3.81 -20.00
N CYS A 178 15.00 -3.98 -18.97
CA CYS A 178 13.56 -4.11 -19.16
C CYS A 178 12.94 -2.87 -19.81
N ALA A 179 13.39 -1.66 -19.40
CA ALA A 179 12.93 -0.41 -19.98
C ALA A 179 13.35 -0.25 -21.46
N GLN A 180 14.58 -0.65 -21.80
CA GLN A 180 15.05 -0.67 -23.18
C GLN A 180 14.17 -1.59 -24.06
N GLN A 181 13.88 -2.81 -23.61
CA GLN A 181 13.00 -3.72 -24.33
C GLN A 181 11.59 -3.15 -24.52
N MET A 182 11.07 -2.41 -23.54
CA MET A 182 9.79 -1.71 -23.66
C MET A 182 9.89 -0.59 -24.72
N MET A 183 10.94 0.23 -24.69
CA MET A 183 11.15 1.29 -25.68
C MET A 183 11.33 0.74 -27.10
N GLU A 184 12.02 -0.38 -27.28
CA GLU A 184 12.14 -1.04 -28.59
C GLU A 184 10.77 -1.44 -29.14
N ARG A 185 9.86 -1.94 -28.29
CA ARG A 185 8.49 -2.22 -28.70
C ARG A 185 7.75 -0.95 -29.13
N TRP A 186 7.94 0.17 -28.44
CA TRP A 186 7.35 1.47 -28.82
C TRP A 186 7.91 1.96 -30.15
N PHE A 187 9.23 1.91 -30.35
CA PHE A 187 9.83 2.27 -31.63
C PHE A 187 9.33 1.40 -32.78
N ALA A 188 9.17 0.11 -32.55
CA ALA A 188 8.61 -0.79 -33.56
C ALA A 188 7.14 -0.44 -33.90
N LYS A 189 6.31 -0.10 -32.89
CA LYS A 189 4.93 0.37 -33.10
C LYS A 189 4.91 1.66 -33.92
N ILE A 190 5.75 2.64 -33.59
CA ILE A 190 5.86 3.93 -34.30
C ILE A 190 6.30 3.71 -35.74
N LYS A 191 7.32 2.88 -35.96
CA LYS A 191 7.86 2.59 -37.32
C LYS A 191 6.80 1.93 -38.22
N ASN A 192 5.95 1.08 -37.65
CA ASN A 192 4.91 0.36 -38.37
C ASN A 192 3.57 1.10 -38.40
N GLY A 193 3.45 2.23 -37.67
CA GLY A 193 2.25 3.06 -37.65
C GLY A 193 2.13 3.99 -38.86
N ASN A 194 0.94 4.50 -39.10
CA ASN A 194 0.70 5.51 -40.11
C ASN A 194 1.34 6.84 -39.64
N ASP A 195 1.99 7.56 -40.56
CA ASP A 195 2.60 8.88 -40.30
C ASP A 195 3.68 8.87 -39.18
N HIS A 196 4.34 7.72 -38.92
CA HIS A 196 5.28 7.53 -37.83
C HIS A 196 4.71 7.90 -36.45
N GLN A 197 3.44 7.61 -36.24
CA GLN A 197 2.74 7.79 -34.98
C GLN A 197 2.18 6.46 -34.50
N ALA A 198 2.10 6.29 -33.18
CA ALA A 198 1.47 5.14 -32.54
C ALA A 198 0.78 5.55 -31.25
N GLU A 199 -0.42 5.05 -31.06
CA GLU A 199 -1.13 5.10 -29.79
C GLU A 199 -0.66 3.94 -28.90
N THR A 200 -0.38 4.24 -27.61
CA THR A 200 0.09 3.21 -26.68
C THR A 200 -0.62 3.33 -25.34
N ASP A 201 -0.94 2.18 -24.73
CA ASP A 201 -1.44 2.10 -23.35
C ASP A 201 -0.27 2.18 -22.38
N MET A 202 0.03 3.39 -21.92
CA MET A 202 1.16 3.64 -21.01
C MET A 202 1.03 2.87 -19.70
N LEU A 203 -0.17 2.77 -19.13
CA LEU A 203 -0.38 2.04 -17.89
C LEU A 203 -0.11 0.54 -18.07
N GLY A 204 -0.62 -0.05 -19.15
CA GLY A 204 -0.40 -1.46 -19.46
C GLY A 204 1.07 -1.79 -19.70
N ASP A 205 1.79 -0.95 -20.45
CA ASP A 205 3.21 -1.13 -20.72
C ASP A 205 4.07 -0.96 -19.44
N PHE A 206 3.73 -0.01 -18.54
CA PHE A 206 4.42 0.15 -17.25
C PHE A 206 4.05 -0.94 -16.25
N ASP A 207 2.82 -1.46 -16.27
CA ASP A 207 2.43 -2.64 -15.49
C ASP A 207 3.30 -3.85 -15.88
N GLU A 208 3.51 -4.10 -17.17
CA GLU A 208 4.38 -5.19 -17.65
C GLU A 208 5.85 -4.97 -17.25
N LEU A 209 6.34 -3.73 -17.39
CA LEU A 209 7.71 -3.36 -17.02
C LEU A 209 7.96 -3.63 -15.54
N THR A 210 7.15 -3.03 -14.67
CA THR A 210 7.32 -3.14 -13.21
C THR A 210 7.10 -4.56 -12.72
N LEU A 211 6.15 -5.30 -13.30
CA LEU A 211 5.96 -6.72 -13.02
C LEU A 211 7.21 -7.53 -13.37
N THR A 212 7.81 -7.29 -14.54
CA THR A 212 9.01 -8.02 -14.97
C THR A 212 10.18 -7.76 -14.03
N VAL A 213 10.37 -6.49 -13.64
CA VAL A 213 11.43 -6.11 -12.70
C VAL A 213 11.22 -6.75 -11.33
N ILE A 214 10.04 -6.59 -10.73
CA ILE A 214 9.79 -7.12 -9.39
C ILE A 214 9.77 -8.66 -9.35
N ALA A 215 9.32 -9.30 -10.43
CA ALA A 215 9.36 -10.76 -10.54
C ALA A 215 10.80 -11.30 -10.56
N ARG A 216 11.72 -10.62 -11.25
CA ARG A 216 13.15 -10.96 -11.23
C ARG A 216 13.76 -10.74 -9.84
N VAL A 217 13.39 -9.67 -9.13
CA VAL A 217 13.85 -9.39 -7.76
C VAL A 217 13.38 -10.47 -6.78
N ILE A 218 12.15 -10.97 -6.93
CA ILE A 218 11.57 -11.94 -6.00
C ILE A 218 11.99 -13.36 -6.32
N TYR A 219 11.94 -13.76 -7.60
CA TYR A 219 12.07 -15.16 -8.02
C TYR A 219 13.34 -15.46 -8.84
N GLY A 220 14.18 -14.44 -9.13
CA GLY A 220 15.30 -14.56 -10.04
C GLY A 220 14.91 -14.53 -11.52
N GLU A 221 15.82 -14.98 -12.40
CA GLU A 221 15.60 -14.88 -13.84
C GLU A 221 14.43 -15.74 -14.34
N ASN A 222 13.70 -15.14 -15.27
CA ASN A 222 12.73 -15.72 -16.22
C ASN A 222 11.67 -16.66 -15.61
N ASN A 223 10.74 -16.11 -14.84
CA ASN A 223 9.74 -16.94 -14.18
C ASN A 223 8.33 -16.74 -14.75
N GLN A 224 7.88 -17.64 -15.66
CA GLN A 224 6.49 -17.67 -16.13
C GLN A 224 5.51 -17.79 -14.97
N ASP A 225 5.88 -18.49 -13.89
CA ASP A 225 5.06 -18.60 -12.69
C ASP A 225 4.80 -17.26 -12.01
N ALA A 226 5.75 -16.31 -12.07
CA ALA A 226 5.53 -14.97 -11.54
C ALA A 226 4.42 -14.21 -12.29
N ARG A 227 4.37 -14.31 -13.61
CA ARG A 227 3.28 -13.74 -14.42
C ARG A 227 1.94 -14.37 -14.12
N ASP A 228 1.91 -15.69 -14.01
CA ASP A 228 0.68 -16.41 -13.66
C ASP A 228 0.20 -16.07 -12.25
N ILE A 229 1.12 -16.00 -11.27
CA ILE A 229 0.81 -15.58 -9.89
C ILE A 229 0.24 -14.16 -9.89
N PHE A 230 0.85 -13.26 -10.65
CA PHE A 230 0.39 -11.88 -10.73
C PHE A 230 -1.01 -11.76 -11.34
N GLN A 231 -1.29 -12.45 -12.46
CA GLN A 231 -2.64 -12.45 -13.06
C GLN A 231 -3.69 -12.97 -12.09
N LEU A 232 -3.37 -14.03 -11.34
CA LEU A 232 -4.26 -14.55 -10.30
C LEU A 232 -4.48 -13.53 -9.17
N LEU A 233 -3.43 -12.81 -8.75
CA LEU A 233 -3.52 -11.77 -7.72
C LEU A 233 -4.32 -10.55 -8.20
N GLN A 234 -4.20 -10.17 -9.49
CA GLN A 234 -5.05 -9.12 -10.07
C GLN A 234 -6.54 -9.50 -10.01
N GLU A 235 -6.91 -10.73 -10.38
CA GLU A 235 -8.30 -11.20 -10.26
C GLU A 235 -8.78 -11.15 -8.80
N VAL A 236 -7.94 -11.55 -7.85
CA VAL A 236 -8.26 -11.44 -6.41
C VAL A 236 -8.44 -9.98 -5.99
N ARG A 237 -7.59 -9.07 -6.50
CA ARG A 237 -7.67 -7.63 -6.24
C ARG A 237 -9.04 -7.08 -6.69
N ASP A 238 -9.47 -7.38 -7.90
CA ASP A 238 -10.74 -6.90 -8.44
C ASP A 238 -11.94 -7.42 -7.64
N LEU A 239 -11.90 -8.70 -7.25
CA LEU A 239 -12.89 -9.29 -6.35
C LEU A 239 -12.89 -8.63 -4.95
N THR A 240 -11.72 -8.23 -4.46
CA THR A 240 -11.58 -7.59 -3.15
C THR A 240 -12.05 -6.15 -3.20
N ILE A 241 -11.66 -5.38 -4.20
CA ILE A 241 -12.11 -3.99 -4.40
C ILE A 241 -13.64 -3.95 -4.57
N SER A 242 -14.22 -4.84 -5.37
CA SER A 242 -15.67 -4.94 -5.53
C SER A 242 -16.39 -5.27 -4.22
N SER A 243 -15.70 -5.90 -3.27
CA SER A 243 -16.23 -6.26 -1.96
C SER A 243 -15.91 -5.27 -0.83
N PHE A 244 -15.16 -4.20 -1.13
CA PHE A 244 -14.74 -3.21 -0.11
C PHE A 244 -15.93 -2.56 0.61
N LEU A 245 -17.03 -2.38 -0.10
CA LEU A 245 -18.27 -1.80 0.39
C LEU A 245 -19.27 -2.84 0.90
N ASP A 246 -18.90 -4.12 0.98
CA ASP A 246 -19.74 -5.12 1.61
C ASP A 246 -19.84 -4.88 3.12
N PRO A 247 -20.94 -5.28 3.75
CA PRO A 247 -21.06 -5.20 5.21
C PRO A 247 -19.88 -5.92 5.88
N PRO A 248 -19.19 -5.30 6.85
CA PRO A 248 -18.07 -5.91 7.57
C PRO A 248 -18.59 -6.90 8.62
N ILE A 249 -19.33 -7.90 8.18
CA ILE A 249 -19.85 -8.97 9.03
C ILE A 249 -18.72 -10.01 9.17
N PRO A 250 -18.17 -10.25 10.38
CA PRO A 250 -16.98 -11.08 10.58
C PRO A 250 -17.08 -12.49 9.98
N TRP A 251 -18.29 -13.10 10.03
CA TRP A 251 -18.55 -14.44 9.50
C TRP A 251 -18.92 -14.47 8.02
N PHE A 252 -19.19 -13.32 7.37
CA PHE A 252 -19.55 -13.25 5.96
C PHE A 252 -18.45 -13.82 5.02
N ARG A 253 -17.17 -13.70 5.42
CA ARG A 253 -16.04 -14.29 4.68
C ARG A 253 -16.09 -15.83 4.61
N TYR A 254 -16.75 -16.47 5.57
CA TYR A 254 -16.88 -17.93 5.61
C TYR A 254 -18.05 -18.45 4.79
N LEU A 255 -19.01 -17.58 4.43
CA LEU A 255 -20.15 -17.97 3.61
C LEU A 255 -19.68 -18.46 2.23
N PRO A 256 -20.24 -19.57 1.74
CA PRO A 256 -19.84 -20.14 0.44
C PRO A 256 -20.48 -19.40 -0.75
N THR A 257 -20.37 -18.07 -0.77
CA THR A 257 -20.79 -17.27 -1.94
C THR A 257 -19.89 -17.57 -3.14
N ARG A 258 -20.39 -17.36 -4.37
CA ARG A 258 -19.59 -17.55 -5.60
C ARG A 258 -18.27 -16.76 -5.51
N ARG A 259 -18.32 -15.51 -5.06
CA ARG A 259 -17.15 -14.63 -4.90
C ARG A 259 -16.17 -15.16 -3.85
N ASN A 260 -16.64 -15.56 -2.67
CA ASN A 260 -15.75 -16.09 -1.62
C ASN A 260 -15.12 -17.43 -2.03
N ARG A 261 -15.87 -18.28 -2.76
CA ARG A 261 -15.31 -19.53 -3.32
C ARG A 261 -14.23 -19.22 -4.35
N ARG A 262 -14.48 -18.30 -5.29
CA ARG A 262 -13.50 -17.92 -6.31
C ARG A 262 -12.24 -17.34 -5.69
N SER A 263 -12.38 -16.42 -4.73
CA SER A 263 -11.25 -15.84 -4.01
C SER A 263 -10.38 -16.89 -3.30
N ARG A 264 -11.00 -17.90 -2.64
CA ARG A 264 -10.26 -19.01 -2.03
C ARG A 264 -9.58 -19.92 -3.05
N GLN A 265 -10.23 -20.20 -4.18
CA GLN A 265 -9.63 -20.98 -5.26
C GLN A 265 -8.37 -20.29 -5.78
N LEU A 266 -8.45 -18.99 -6.06
CA LEU A 266 -7.32 -18.20 -6.52
C LEU A 266 -6.18 -18.18 -5.49
N ASP A 267 -6.50 -17.98 -4.21
CA ASP A 267 -5.51 -18.03 -3.12
C ASP A 267 -4.80 -19.40 -3.04
N ASN A 268 -5.56 -20.47 -3.18
CA ASN A 268 -4.97 -21.83 -3.20
C ASN A 268 -4.07 -22.01 -4.42
N PHE A 269 -4.43 -21.50 -5.61
CA PHE A 269 -3.58 -21.58 -6.79
C PHE A 269 -2.29 -20.80 -6.62
N VAL A 270 -2.37 -19.54 -6.16
CA VAL A 270 -1.18 -18.72 -5.86
C VAL A 270 -0.30 -19.40 -4.85
N THR A 271 -0.87 -19.87 -3.74
CA THR A 271 -0.14 -20.56 -2.67
C THR A 271 0.53 -21.83 -3.18
N SER A 272 -0.14 -22.63 -4.02
CA SER A 272 0.43 -23.86 -4.57
C SER A 272 1.61 -23.58 -5.52
N LYS A 273 1.50 -22.53 -6.37
CA LYS A 273 2.58 -22.10 -7.25
C LYS A 273 3.82 -21.65 -6.45
N ILE A 274 3.63 -20.77 -5.46
CA ILE A 274 4.74 -20.31 -4.62
C ILE A 274 5.38 -21.49 -3.86
N ARG A 275 4.57 -22.41 -3.33
CA ARG A 275 5.11 -23.63 -2.68
C ARG A 275 5.97 -24.47 -3.63
N ARG A 276 5.55 -24.62 -4.88
CA ARG A 276 6.36 -25.32 -5.88
C ARG A 276 7.71 -24.64 -6.05
N LEU A 277 7.73 -23.31 -6.20
CA LEU A 277 8.97 -22.54 -6.32
C LEU A 277 9.88 -22.68 -5.07
N ILE A 278 9.29 -22.72 -3.87
CA ILE A 278 10.04 -22.98 -2.61
C ILE A 278 10.70 -24.35 -2.67
N HIS A 279 9.98 -25.41 -3.08
CA HIS A 279 10.54 -26.76 -3.18
C HIS A 279 11.63 -26.88 -4.26
N GLU A 280 11.46 -26.21 -5.39
CA GLU A 280 12.47 -26.14 -6.45
C GLU A 280 13.76 -25.49 -5.95
N ARG A 281 13.65 -24.37 -5.19
CA ARG A 281 14.80 -23.71 -4.56
C ARG A 281 15.49 -24.60 -3.52
N LEU A 282 14.70 -25.27 -2.70
CA LEU A 282 15.24 -26.21 -1.70
C LEU A 282 15.99 -27.38 -2.37
N ALA A 283 15.49 -27.90 -3.48
CA ALA A 283 16.14 -28.99 -4.23
C ALA A 283 17.48 -28.55 -4.86
N ARG A 284 17.67 -27.26 -5.10
CA ARG A 284 18.92 -26.68 -5.67
C ARG A 284 19.96 -26.30 -4.61
N LYS A 285 19.70 -26.48 -3.32
CA LYS A 285 20.56 -26.00 -2.22
C LYS A 285 22.03 -26.42 -2.34
N ASP A 286 22.28 -27.64 -2.87
CA ASP A 286 23.61 -28.26 -3.00
C ASP A 286 24.23 -28.03 -4.39
N THR A 287 23.59 -27.21 -5.25
CA THR A 287 24.13 -26.85 -6.57
C THR A 287 24.93 -25.53 -6.49
N GLU A 288 25.69 -25.22 -7.55
CA GLU A 288 26.57 -24.05 -7.62
C GLU A 288 25.84 -22.70 -7.36
N GLY A 289 24.54 -22.60 -7.66
CA GLY A 289 23.72 -21.40 -7.38
C GLY A 289 23.06 -21.39 -6.01
N GLY A 290 23.12 -22.47 -5.24
CA GLY A 290 22.50 -22.59 -3.91
C GLY A 290 21.01 -22.24 -3.90
N TYR A 291 20.57 -21.57 -2.84
CA TYR A 291 19.19 -21.09 -2.74
C TYR A 291 18.88 -19.89 -3.65
N GLY A 292 19.91 -19.21 -4.17
CA GLY A 292 19.79 -17.93 -4.89
C GLY A 292 19.81 -16.72 -3.95
N ASP A 293 20.10 -15.56 -4.56
CA ASP A 293 20.30 -14.28 -3.85
C ASP A 293 19.08 -13.35 -3.92
N ASP A 294 18.00 -13.80 -4.53
CA ASP A 294 16.73 -13.11 -4.62
C ASP A 294 15.90 -13.25 -3.32
N VAL A 295 14.74 -12.58 -3.26
CA VAL A 295 13.88 -12.61 -2.05
C VAL A 295 13.46 -14.03 -1.69
N LEU A 296 13.08 -14.85 -2.68
CA LEU A 296 12.69 -16.24 -2.45
C LEU A 296 13.87 -17.05 -1.91
N GLY A 297 15.06 -16.91 -2.50
CA GLY A 297 16.26 -17.63 -2.10
C GLY A 297 16.68 -17.36 -0.65
N VAL A 298 16.78 -16.08 -0.26
CA VAL A 298 17.16 -15.71 1.12
C VAL A 298 16.11 -16.12 2.14
N THR A 299 14.82 -16.09 1.78
CA THR A 299 13.75 -16.52 2.70
C THR A 299 13.67 -18.02 2.84
N VAL A 300 13.89 -18.79 1.76
CA VAL A 300 13.98 -20.26 1.79
C VAL A 300 15.20 -20.72 2.60
N LYS A 301 16.34 -20.04 2.44
CA LYS A 301 17.54 -20.29 3.24
C LYS A 301 17.27 -20.09 4.74
N ALA A 302 16.65 -18.96 5.10
CA ALA A 302 16.31 -18.64 6.48
C ALA A 302 15.34 -19.66 7.10
N TRP A 303 14.43 -20.23 6.31
CA TRP A 303 13.57 -21.33 6.74
C TRP A 303 14.36 -22.63 6.92
N SER A 304 15.10 -23.04 5.89
CA SER A 304 15.75 -24.37 5.86
C SER A 304 16.90 -24.51 6.85
N GLU A 305 17.70 -23.45 7.05
CA GLU A 305 18.92 -23.51 7.88
C GLU A 305 18.68 -23.11 9.35
N SER A 306 17.81 -22.14 9.59
CA SER A 306 17.64 -21.56 10.93
C SER A 306 16.22 -21.63 11.48
N GLY A 307 15.24 -22.02 10.66
CA GLY A 307 13.82 -21.97 11.05
C GLY A 307 13.31 -20.56 11.36
N THR A 308 14.04 -19.52 10.92
CA THR A 308 13.71 -18.12 11.22
C THR A 308 12.37 -17.70 10.63
N LEU A 309 12.01 -18.20 9.44
CA LEU A 309 10.70 -18.02 8.82
C LEU A 309 10.03 -19.37 8.61
N SER A 310 8.72 -19.39 8.58
CA SER A 310 7.90 -20.53 8.15
C SER A 310 7.60 -20.45 6.66
N VAL A 311 7.22 -21.59 6.04
CA VAL A 311 6.78 -21.64 4.64
C VAL A 311 5.61 -20.67 4.38
N GLN A 312 4.69 -20.52 5.36
CA GLN A 312 3.56 -19.62 5.21
C GLN A 312 3.98 -18.14 5.23
N GLU A 313 5.00 -17.78 6.00
CA GLU A 313 5.58 -16.44 6.01
C GLU A 313 6.33 -16.14 4.71
N ILE A 314 7.06 -17.12 4.15
CA ILE A 314 7.69 -16.97 2.81
C ILE A 314 6.63 -16.68 1.73
N ILE A 315 5.52 -17.43 1.74
CA ILE A 315 4.40 -17.18 0.83
C ILE A 315 3.86 -15.76 1.02
N GLY A 316 3.76 -15.32 2.27
CA GLY A 316 3.36 -13.95 2.62
C GLY A 316 4.31 -12.90 2.06
N GLU A 317 5.63 -13.10 2.18
CA GLU A 317 6.64 -12.20 1.61
C GLU A 317 6.54 -12.10 0.09
N CYS A 318 6.47 -13.23 -0.61
CA CYS A 318 6.34 -13.25 -2.07
C CYS A 318 5.11 -12.47 -2.55
N LYS A 319 3.96 -12.66 -1.90
CA LYS A 319 2.73 -11.89 -2.22
C LYS A 319 2.90 -10.40 -1.94
N THR A 320 3.45 -10.07 -0.76
CA THR A 320 3.67 -8.67 -0.33
C THR A 320 4.57 -7.92 -1.31
N PHE A 321 5.73 -8.49 -1.67
CA PHE A 321 6.67 -7.82 -2.57
C PHE A 321 6.13 -7.70 -3.99
N LEU A 322 5.45 -8.75 -4.49
CA LEU A 322 4.87 -8.71 -5.83
C LEU A 322 3.79 -7.63 -5.95
N ALA A 323 2.86 -7.59 -5.00
CA ALA A 323 1.77 -6.61 -5.01
C ALA A 323 2.29 -5.18 -4.78
N ALA A 324 3.24 -4.99 -3.85
CA ALA A 324 3.76 -3.66 -3.53
C ALA A 324 4.66 -3.08 -4.63
N GLY A 325 5.51 -3.90 -5.23
CA GLY A 325 6.49 -3.42 -6.21
C GLY A 325 5.90 -3.14 -7.58
N GLN A 326 4.89 -3.89 -8.00
CA GLN A 326 4.30 -3.72 -9.32
C GLN A 326 3.36 -2.50 -9.38
N ASP A 327 2.26 -2.50 -8.63
CA ASP A 327 1.21 -1.48 -8.75
C ASP A 327 1.73 -0.06 -8.47
N THR A 328 2.60 0.12 -7.49
CA THR A 328 3.09 1.45 -7.09
C THR A 328 4.04 2.06 -8.11
N GLY A 329 4.96 1.25 -8.66
CA GLY A 329 5.90 1.68 -9.69
C GLY A 329 5.22 2.06 -11.00
N ALA A 330 4.31 1.22 -11.49
CA ALA A 330 3.56 1.48 -12.71
C ALA A 330 2.72 2.77 -12.62
N ASN A 331 2.04 2.98 -11.49
CA ASN A 331 1.26 4.20 -11.26
C ASN A 331 2.16 5.45 -11.22
N LEU A 332 3.30 5.39 -10.53
CA LEU A 332 4.24 6.51 -10.50
C LEU A 332 4.73 6.88 -11.90
N LEU A 333 5.16 5.91 -12.70
CA LEU A 333 5.63 6.14 -14.07
C LEU A 333 4.51 6.70 -14.95
N THR A 334 3.30 6.16 -14.87
CA THR A 334 2.15 6.64 -15.64
C THR A 334 1.82 8.10 -15.32
N TRP A 335 1.77 8.46 -14.03
CA TRP A 335 1.47 9.84 -13.63
C TRP A 335 2.62 10.80 -13.92
N ALA A 336 3.89 10.35 -13.83
CA ALA A 336 5.04 11.16 -14.23
C ALA A 336 4.98 11.49 -15.73
N MET A 337 4.67 10.49 -16.58
CA MET A 337 4.53 10.70 -18.02
C MET A 337 3.32 11.61 -18.35
N PHE A 338 2.20 11.45 -17.64
CA PHE A 338 1.05 12.34 -17.78
C PHE A 338 1.42 13.79 -17.45
N LEU A 339 2.10 14.01 -16.33
CA LEU A 339 2.54 15.36 -15.93
C LEU A 339 3.55 15.95 -16.93
N LEU A 340 4.55 15.19 -17.32
CA LEU A 340 5.53 15.67 -18.30
C LEU A 340 4.89 15.95 -19.67
N SER A 341 3.87 15.21 -20.09
CA SER A 341 3.12 15.50 -21.31
C SER A 341 2.25 16.76 -21.20
N SER A 342 1.74 17.03 -19.98
CA SER A 342 0.90 18.22 -19.69
C SER A 342 1.72 19.50 -19.48
N TYR A 343 3.01 19.35 -19.14
CA TYR A 343 3.95 20.45 -18.88
C TYR A 343 5.20 20.33 -19.74
N PRO A 344 5.14 20.67 -21.04
CA PRO A 344 6.25 20.48 -21.98
C PRO A 344 7.56 21.19 -21.58
N GLU A 345 7.47 22.31 -20.87
CA GLU A 345 8.64 23.06 -20.36
C GLU A 345 9.41 22.23 -19.30
N TRP A 346 8.73 21.41 -18.50
CA TRP A 346 9.37 20.51 -17.56
C TRP A 346 9.94 19.29 -18.26
N GLN A 347 9.24 18.77 -19.27
CA GLN A 347 9.76 17.68 -20.09
C GLN A 347 11.09 18.05 -20.72
N GLU A 348 11.19 19.27 -21.30
CA GLU A 348 12.43 19.72 -21.93
C GLU A 348 13.56 19.92 -20.92
N LYS A 349 13.29 20.58 -19.78
CA LYS A 349 14.31 20.75 -18.71
C LYS A 349 14.86 19.41 -18.21
N VAL A 350 13.99 18.42 -17.98
CA VAL A 350 14.42 17.08 -17.55
C VAL A 350 15.20 16.38 -18.64
N ARG A 351 14.80 16.50 -19.92
CA ARG A 351 15.52 15.94 -21.05
C ARG A 351 16.93 16.53 -21.18
N GLU A 352 17.06 17.86 -21.10
CA GLU A 352 18.35 18.55 -21.12
C GLU A 352 19.25 18.11 -19.96
N GLU A 353 18.70 17.95 -18.76
CA GLU A 353 19.44 17.44 -17.62
C GLU A 353 19.98 16.04 -17.89
N VAL A 354 19.12 15.11 -18.34
CA VAL A 354 19.51 13.72 -18.62
C VAL A 354 20.59 13.65 -19.70
N LEU A 355 20.44 14.41 -20.80
CA LEU A 355 21.44 14.44 -21.89
C LEU A 355 22.78 15.02 -21.46
N ARG A 356 22.77 15.99 -20.53
CA ARG A 356 23.99 16.61 -20.00
C ARG A 356 24.71 15.73 -19.00
N GLU A 357 23.99 15.12 -18.05
CA GLU A 357 24.57 14.36 -16.94
C GLU A 357 24.84 12.89 -17.30
N CYS A 358 24.16 12.38 -18.32
CA CYS A 358 24.28 10.99 -18.78
C CYS A 358 24.42 10.95 -20.31
N PRO A 359 25.52 11.48 -20.88
CA PRO A 359 25.73 11.50 -22.32
C PRO A 359 25.81 10.10 -22.94
N ASP A 360 26.33 9.13 -22.19
CA ASP A 360 26.38 7.73 -22.58
C ASP A 360 25.26 6.94 -21.87
N SER A 361 24.42 6.27 -22.64
CA SER A 361 23.29 5.48 -22.14
C SER A 361 23.68 4.38 -21.11
N ILE A 362 24.96 4.02 -21.05
CA ILE A 362 25.52 3.02 -20.14
C ILE A 362 25.73 3.58 -18.72
N GLU A 363 25.91 4.89 -18.54
CA GLU A 363 26.17 5.51 -17.24
C GLU A 363 24.91 5.71 -16.39
N VAL A 364 23.73 5.69 -16.98
CA VAL A 364 22.44 5.89 -16.26
C VAL A 364 22.22 4.88 -15.14
N HIS A 365 22.94 3.76 -15.14
CA HIS A 365 22.79 2.68 -14.15
C HIS A 365 23.56 2.92 -12.86
N SER A 366 24.44 3.91 -12.79
CA SER A 366 25.20 4.18 -11.57
C SER A 366 24.37 5.01 -10.58
N VAL A 367 24.45 4.66 -9.30
CA VAL A 367 23.84 5.45 -8.22
C VAL A 367 24.35 6.89 -8.22
N GLU A 368 25.59 7.10 -8.65
CA GLU A 368 26.22 8.41 -8.80
C GLU A 368 25.58 9.24 -9.91
N ALA A 369 25.31 8.65 -11.07
CA ALA A 369 24.62 9.32 -12.16
C ALA A 369 23.18 9.69 -11.77
N MET A 370 22.44 8.76 -11.12
CA MET A 370 21.10 9.06 -10.61
C MET A 370 21.10 10.21 -9.59
N GLY A 371 22.15 10.32 -8.77
CA GLY A 371 22.31 11.41 -7.79
C GLY A 371 22.49 12.79 -8.43
N LYS A 372 22.94 12.86 -9.71
CA LYS A 372 23.09 14.10 -10.47
C LYS A 372 21.79 14.60 -11.08
N LEU A 373 20.80 13.72 -11.30
CA LEU A 373 19.52 14.02 -11.94
C LEU A 373 18.55 14.71 -10.97
N LYS A 374 18.83 15.96 -10.62
CA LYS A 374 18.08 16.71 -9.59
C LYS A 374 16.68 17.10 -10.06
N LEU A 375 16.53 17.59 -11.30
CA LEU A 375 15.24 18.00 -11.86
C LEU A 375 14.32 16.80 -12.04
N LEU A 376 14.86 15.68 -12.52
CA LEU A 376 14.12 14.42 -12.61
C LEU A 376 13.64 13.97 -11.22
N ASN A 377 14.50 13.98 -10.21
CA ASN A 377 14.14 13.62 -8.85
C ASN A 377 13.05 14.53 -8.28
N MET A 378 13.17 15.86 -8.44
CA MET A 378 12.14 16.81 -8.02
C MET A 378 10.80 16.57 -8.74
N THR A 379 10.84 16.24 -10.03
CA THR A 379 9.66 15.89 -10.81
C THR A 379 8.97 14.62 -10.27
N LEU A 380 9.74 13.58 -9.95
CA LEU A 380 9.20 12.36 -9.36
C LEU A 380 8.63 12.58 -7.95
N LEU A 381 9.29 13.39 -7.11
CA LEU A 381 8.78 13.74 -5.78
C LEU A 381 7.47 14.53 -5.86
N GLU A 382 7.36 15.48 -6.80
CA GLU A 382 6.12 16.24 -7.02
C GLU A 382 5.02 15.35 -7.60
N THR A 383 5.37 14.40 -8.47
CA THR A 383 4.44 13.37 -8.95
C THR A 383 3.90 12.53 -7.78
N LEU A 384 4.77 12.05 -6.88
CA LEU A 384 4.38 11.32 -5.68
C LEU A 384 3.52 12.15 -4.73
N ARG A 385 3.77 13.45 -4.63
CA ARG A 385 2.93 14.35 -3.84
C ARG A 385 1.53 14.47 -4.44
N LEU A 386 1.45 14.75 -5.74
CA LEU A 386 0.16 14.95 -6.42
C LEU A 386 -0.60 13.64 -6.64
N TYR A 387 0.07 12.55 -6.98
CA TYR A 387 -0.53 11.29 -7.37
C TYR A 387 0.08 10.11 -6.59
N ASN A 388 -0.03 10.17 -5.26
CA ASN A 388 0.50 9.08 -4.42
C ASN A 388 -0.25 7.77 -4.70
N PRO A 389 0.45 6.66 -5.01
CA PRO A 389 -0.17 5.36 -5.22
C PRO A 389 -0.89 4.81 -3.99
N VAL A 390 -0.48 5.25 -2.79
CA VAL A 390 -1.09 4.86 -1.51
C VAL A 390 -1.90 6.05 -0.97
N PRO A 391 -3.20 6.13 -1.21
CA PRO A 391 -3.99 7.32 -0.90
C PRO A 391 -4.24 7.54 0.61
N PHE A 392 -4.08 6.52 1.45
CA PHE A 392 -4.19 6.63 2.92
C PHE A 392 -3.40 5.53 3.62
N LEU A 393 -2.99 5.79 4.86
CA LEU A 393 -2.41 4.80 5.77
C LEU A 393 -3.38 4.48 6.90
N LEU A 394 -3.31 3.23 7.37
CA LEU A 394 -4.14 2.74 8.46
C LEU A 394 -3.27 2.19 9.58
N ARG A 395 -3.67 2.52 10.80
CA ARG A 395 -3.12 1.94 12.02
C ARG A 395 -4.25 1.59 12.97
N LYS A 396 -4.04 0.63 13.84
CA LYS A 396 -5.01 0.21 14.86
C LYS A 396 -4.37 0.31 16.23
N THR A 397 -5.09 0.88 17.17
CA THR A 397 -4.61 0.98 18.55
C THR A 397 -4.58 -0.39 19.22
N ALA A 398 -3.41 -0.82 19.72
CA ALA A 398 -3.21 -2.11 20.40
C ALA A 398 -3.76 -2.12 21.83
N LYS A 399 -3.82 -0.95 22.46
CA LYS A 399 -4.37 -0.71 23.80
C LYS A 399 -4.98 0.68 23.88
N ASP A 400 -5.69 0.99 24.96
CA ASP A 400 -6.15 2.35 25.23
C ASP A 400 -4.95 3.28 25.29
N THR A 401 -5.04 4.42 24.60
CA THR A 401 -3.92 5.35 24.43
C THR A 401 -4.39 6.80 24.34
N ILE A 402 -3.42 7.72 24.38
CA ILE A 402 -3.66 9.14 24.14
C ILE A 402 -3.00 9.50 22.80
N LEU A 403 -3.76 10.10 21.91
CA LEU A 403 -3.35 10.55 20.59
C LEU A 403 -3.46 12.08 20.56
N ALA A 404 -2.34 12.78 20.62
CA ALA A 404 -2.32 14.18 21.04
C ALA A 404 -3.08 14.34 22.38
N ASP A 405 -4.17 15.10 22.42
CA ASP A 405 -5.00 15.27 23.62
C ASP A 405 -6.25 14.36 23.63
N ILE A 406 -6.38 13.46 22.65
CA ILE A 406 -7.57 12.61 22.47
C ILE A 406 -7.32 11.26 23.12
N ARG A 407 -8.18 10.86 24.06
CA ARG A 407 -8.21 9.49 24.62
C ARG A 407 -8.85 8.55 23.61
N VAL A 408 -8.08 7.57 23.15
CA VAL A 408 -8.49 6.64 22.09
C VAL A 408 -8.55 5.23 22.64
N PRO A 409 -9.70 4.55 22.58
CA PRO A 409 -9.85 3.20 23.09
C PRO A 409 -9.17 2.18 22.16
N LYS A 410 -8.76 1.05 22.76
CA LYS A 410 -8.23 -0.12 22.04
C LYS A 410 -9.11 -0.53 20.87
N GLY A 411 -8.47 -0.86 19.75
CA GLY A 411 -9.12 -1.35 18.55
C GLY A 411 -9.75 -0.26 17.69
N THR A 412 -9.47 1.02 17.99
CA THR A 412 -9.82 2.14 17.11
C THR A 412 -8.86 2.19 15.93
N THR A 413 -9.39 2.32 14.73
CA THR A 413 -8.59 2.54 13.53
C THR A 413 -8.21 4.01 13.42
N ILE A 414 -6.94 4.30 13.12
CA ILE A 414 -6.44 5.63 12.80
C ILE A 414 -6.16 5.67 11.31
N THR A 415 -6.77 6.60 10.60
CA THR A 415 -6.62 6.81 9.17
C THR A 415 -5.88 8.12 8.91
N ILE A 416 -4.80 8.03 8.16
CA ILE A 416 -4.03 9.19 7.69
C ILE A 416 -4.30 9.31 6.19
N PRO A 417 -5.10 10.30 5.74
CA PRO A 417 -5.49 10.47 4.34
C PRO A 417 -4.38 11.21 3.57
N ILE A 418 -3.41 10.46 3.03
CA ILE A 418 -2.24 11.02 2.33
C ILE A 418 -2.64 11.94 1.19
N ALA A 419 -3.61 11.52 0.37
CA ALA A 419 -4.08 12.30 -0.77
C ALA A 419 -4.61 13.70 -0.37
N MET A 420 -5.19 13.84 0.82
CA MET A 420 -5.60 15.12 1.37
C MET A 420 -4.43 15.90 1.96
N LEU A 421 -3.57 15.21 2.72
CA LEU A 421 -2.41 15.79 3.41
C LEU A 421 -1.43 16.41 2.41
N HIS A 422 -1.23 15.76 1.26
CA HIS A 422 -0.38 16.26 0.18
C HIS A 422 -0.97 17.48 -0.56
N ARG A 423 -2.20 17.88 -0.23
CA ARG A 423 -2.91 19.05 -0.80
C ARG A 423 -3.36 20.07 0.23
N ASP A 424 -2.95 19.88 1.48
CA ASP A 424 -3.25 20.83 2.56
C ASP A 424 -2.48 22.14 2.31
N GLU A 425 -3.20 23.22 2.06
CA GLU A 425 -2.62 24.54 1.77
C GLU A 425 -1.84 25.12 2.97
N ASP A 426 -2.22 24.74 4.19
CA ASP A 426 -1.46 25.12 5.39
C ASP A 426 -0.05 24.52 5.40
N ILE A 427 0.14 23.40 4.68
CA ILE A 427 1.41 22.65 4.61
C ILE A 427 2.18 23.02 3.34
N TRP A 428 1.49 23.06 2.21
CA TRP A 428 2.12 23.14 0.88
C TRP A 428 1.98 24.52 0.20
N GLY A 429 1.25 25.45 0.83
CA GLY A 429 0.98 26.79 0.27
C GLY A 429 -0.24 26.81 -0.65
N ALA A 430 -0.60 28.01 -1.09
CA ALA A 430 -1.79 28.27 -1.94
C ALA A 430 -1.75 27.54 -3.30
N ASP A 431 -0.56 27.17 -3.78
CA ASP A 431 -0.34 26.40 -4.99
C ASP A 431 -0.28 24.88 -4.75
N ALA A 432 -0.82 24.39 -3.63
CA ALA A 432 -0.80 22.95 -3.23
C ALA A 432 -1.39 22.03 -4.31
N ASN A 433 -2.31 22.52 -5.13
CA ASN A 433 -2.92 21.75 -6.23
C ASN A 433 -2.21 21.93 -7.59
N ALA A 434 -1.18 22.77 -7.67
CA ALA A 434 -0.40 22.96 -8.89
C ALA A 434 0.81 22.04 -8.97
N PHE A 435 1.20 21.66 -10.20
CA PHE A 435 2.44 20.93 -10.46
C PHE A 435 3.63 21.90 -10.44
N ASN A 436 4.45 21.82 -9.41
CA ASN A 436 5.62 22.67 -9.20
C ASN A 436 6.80 21.87 -8.61
N PRO A 437 7.63 21.22 -9.44
CA PRO A 437 8.79 20.45 -8.96
C PRO A 437 9.82 21.28 -8.17
N MET A 438 9.94 22.60 -8.44
CA MET A 438 10.85 23.50 -7.71
C MET A 438 10.57 23.56 -6.21
N ARG A 439 9.39 23.13 -5.79
CA ARG A 439 9.03 22.95 -4.39
C ARG A 439 10.02 22.06 -3.61
N PHE A 440 10.74 21.18 -4.31
CA PHE A 440 11.75 20.28 -3.76
C PHE A 440 13.21 20.71 -3.97
N GLU A 441 13.46 21.93 -4.48
CA GLU A 441 14.81 22.43 -4.76
C GLU A 441 15.67 22.57 -3.51
N SER A 442 15.10 23.03 -2.40
CA SER A 442 15.85 23.17 -1.16
C SER A 442 15.17 22.48 0.01
N VAL A 443 15.97 22.01 0.97
CA VAL A 443 15.47 21.46 2.24
C VAL A 443 14.70 22.52 3.03
N ALA A 444 15.08 23.79 2.90
CA ALA A 444 14.42 24.92 3.56
C ALA A 444 13.06 25.29 2.93
N SER A 445 12.84 25.00 1.64
CA SER A 445 11.55 25.23 0.96
C SER A 445 10.56 24.10 1.20
N ARG A 446 10.96 23.00 1.82
CA ARG A 446 10.04 21.95 2.27
C ARG A 446 9.25 22.48 3.45
N ALA A 447 8.00 22.84 3.23
CA ALA A 447 7.11 23.42 4.23
C ALA A 447 7.05 22.57 5.53
N HIS A 448 7.28 21.26 5.42
CA HIS A 448 7.39 20.35 6.56
C HIS A 448 8.21 19.11 6.18
N PRO A 449 9.33 18.82 6.87
CA PRO A 449 10.21 17.68 6.54
C PRO A 449 9.51 16.32 6.47
N ASN A 450 8.38 16.17 7.17
CA ASN A 450 7.60 14.94 7.24
C ASN A 450 6.24 15.05 6.54
N ALA A 451 6.03 16.02 5.66
CA ALA A 451 4.75 16.20 4.98
C ALA A 451 4.59 15.30 3.75
N LEU A 452 5.71 14.94 3.11
CA LEU A 452 5.68 13.97 2.01
C LEU A 452 5.70 12.55 2.57
N LEU A 453 4.55 11.90 2.55
CA LEU A 453 4.36 10.54 3.07
C LEU A 453 4.35 9.49 1.95
N SER A 454 5.28 9.58 0.99
CA SER A 454 5.32 8.66 -0.16
C SER A 454 5.62 7.23 0.27
N PHE A 455 6.50 7.06 1.26
CA PHE A 455 6.93 5.77 1.82
C PHE A 455 6.77 5.72 3.34
N SER A 456 5.64 6.23 3.88
CA SER A 456 5.47 6.44 5.33
C SER A 456 6.32 7.60 5.85
N LEU A 457 6.66 7.66 7.14
CA LEU A 457 7.42 8.77 7.70
C LEU A 457 8.88 8.66 7.22
N ASN A 458 9.26 9.49 6.25
CA ASN A 458 10.62 9.54 5.74
C ASN A 458 11.55 10.13 6.82
N ARG A 459 12.50 9.34 7.30
CA ARG A 459 13.64 9.81 8.09
C ARG A 459 14.73 10.40 7.18
N LEU A 460 14.37 11.28 6.24
CA LEU A 460 15.34 12.00 5.41
C LEU A 460 16.16 13.05 6.19
N HIS A 461 16.23 12.97 7.53
CA HIS A 461 17.04 13.85 8.35
C HIS A 461 18.12 13.07 9.09
N HIS A 462 19.30 13.26 8.65
CA HIS A 462 20.66 12.92 9.10
C HIS A 462 21.30 11.75 8.34
N HIS A 463 21.83 12.04 7.21
CA HIS A 463 23.20 11.92 6.74
C HIS A 463 23.26 12.06 5.21
N SER A 464 24.26 12.80 4.77
CA SER A 464 24.69 13.04 3.41
C SER A 464 24.34 11.97 2.36
N ALA A 465 23.70 12.45 1.29
CA ALA A 465 23.77 11.95 -0.08
C ALA A 465 23.73 10.43 -0.33
N GLY A 466 22.58 9.92 -0.70
CA GLY A 466 22.48 8.81 -1.66
C GLY A 466 21.97 7.47 -1.15
N ASN A 467 22.08 7.11 0.14
CA ASN A 467 21.85 5.72 0.56
C ASN A 467 20.50 5.42 1.25
N ASP A 468 19.73 6.43 1.66
CA ASP A 468 18.58 6.19 2.56
C ASP A 468 17.23 6.05 1.84
N LEU A 469 17.12 6.47 0.58
CA LEU A 469 15.87 6.43 -0.17
C LEU A 469 15.36 5.00 -0.44
N VAL A 470 16.25 4.02 -0.50
CA VAL A 470 15.90 2.63 -0.77
C VAL A 470 15.84 1.79 0.50
N GLN A 471 16.60 2.15 1.54
CA GLN A 471 16.62 1.38 2.80
C GLN A 471 15.37 1.57 3.64
N ASP A 472 14.71 2.73 3.60
CA ASP A 472 13.51 3.03 4.41
C ASP A 472 12.19 2.96 3.64
N GLY A 473 12.22 2.82 2.31
CA GLY A 473 11.03 2.74 1.45
C GLY A 473 10.17 1.49 1.64
N PHE A 474 10.67 0.48 2.35
CA PHE A 474 9.94 -0.75 2.66
C PHE A 474 9.51 -0.87 4.13
N CYS A 475 9.30 0.25 4.84
CA CYS A 475 8.83 0.24 6.23
C CYS A 475 7.39 0.69 6.39
#